data_69f623b85bea8b665f7931c87c605302
#
_entry.id   69f623b85bea8b665f7931c87c605302
#
_cell.length_a   1.000
_cell.length_b   1.000
_cell.length_c   1.000
_cell.angle_alpha   90.00
_cell.angle_beta   90.00
_cell.angle_gamma   90.00
#
_symmetry.space_group_name_H-M   'P 1'
#
loop_
_entity.id
_entity.type
_entity.pdbx_description
1 polymer ?
#
loop_
_entity_poly.entity_id
_entity_poly.type
_entity_poly.pdbx_seq_one_letter_code
_entity_poly.pdbx_strand_id
1 'polypeptide(L)'
;VTTRFRRIAVAGLAATVVTAVSAGAVVIQTQGVRITALAQVMPYKLPREGTAPVAVFVAGHLENPDGGVPPQLQRMRIRVNRHGLLQSRGLPVCPVGRIVAISTQSALAACKSALIGSGQFWANIVFDGQPPYPTQGRLLIFNGRQDGKPAVLAQIFTKIPFNSSFVIAFRLRKIDKGPYGTELSASLPQALGSWGYLNRIKLTLRRQYTYKGKRLSYFNAGCPAPGGAKRTAFPL
;
A
#
# COMPACT_ATOMS: atom_id res chain seq x y z
N VAL A 1 -65.25 -40.32 -0.42
CA VAL A 1 -64.51 -39.31 -1.21
C VAL A 1 -63.30 -38.99 -0.44
N THR A 2 -62.12 -39.57 -0.75
CA THR A 2 -60.82 -39.34 -0.06
C THR A 2 -59.91 -38.57 -1.00
N THR A 3 -59.68 -37.30 -0.69
CA THR A 3 -58.83 -36.42 -1.44
C THR A 3 -57.37 -36.61 -0.94
N ARG A 4 -56.47 -37.15 -1.78
CA ARG A 4 -55.07 -37.31 -1.52
C ARG A 4 -54.38 -35.97 -1.84
N PHE A 5 -53.88 -35.30 -0.84
CA PHE A 5 -52.94 -34.14 -1.00
C PHE A 5 -51.56 -34.64 -1.43
N ARG A 6 -51.18 -34.34 -2.67
CA ARG A 6 -49.79 -34.47 -3.15
C ARG A 6 -48.95 -33.34 -2.56
N ARG A 7 -48.01 -33.69 -1.69
CA ARG A 7 -46.97 -32.76 -1.24
C ARG A 7 -45.94 -32.60 -2.37
N ILE A 8 -45.90 -31.41 -2.97
CA ILE A 8 -44.83 -31.00 -3.90
C ILE A 8 -43.66 -30.53 -3.05
N ALA A 9 -42.58 -31.32 -3.05
CA ALA A 9 -41.32 -30.91 -2.45
C ALA A 9 -40.63 -29.94 -3.42
N VAL A 10 -40.58 -28.66 -3.07
CA VAL A 10 -39.77 -27.65 -3.77
C VAL A 10 -38.35 -27.84 -3.29
N ALA A 11 -37.52 -28.48 -4.12
CA ALA A 11 -36.08 -28.55 -3.92
C ALA A 11 -35.48 -27.15 -4.23
N GLY A 12 -35.20 -26.38 -3.19
CA GLY A 12 -34.47 -25.12 -3.31
C GLY A 12 -33.06 -25.40 -3.77
N LEU A 13 -32.73 -25.06 -5.02
CA LEU A 13 -31.33 -24.95 -5.46
C LEU A 13 -30.65 -23.79 -4.69
N ALA A 14 -29.84 -24.11 -3.70
CA ALA A 14 -28.92 -23.19 -3.11
C ALA A 14 -27.81 -22.94 -4.13
N ALA A 15 -27.89 -21.83 -4.88
CA ALA A 15 -26.82 -21.34 -5.71
C ALA A 15 -25.67 -20.86 -4.78
N THR A 16 -24.70 -21.72 -4.56
CA THR A 16 -23.41 -21.32 -3.97
C THR A 16 -22.69 -20.43 -4.98
N VAL A 17 -22.79 -19.13 -4.78
CA VAL A 17 -21.95 -18.13 -5.48
C VAL A 17 -20.52 -18.37 -5.01
N VAL A 18 -19.75 -19.15 -5.76
CA VAL A 18 -18.30 -19.23 -5.65
C VAL A 18 -17.75 -17.91 -6.19
N THR A 19 -17.61 -16.91 -5.32
CA THR A 19 -16.82 -15.72 -5.66
C THR A 19 -15.38 -16.19 -5.79
N ALA A 20 -14.90 -16.31 -7.03
CA ALA A 20 -13.49 -16.40 -7.32
C ALA A 20 -12.85 -15.13 -6.75
N VAL A 21 -12.09 -15.24 -5.67
CA VAL A 21 -11.26 -14.16 -5.13
C VAL A 21 -10.10 -14.00 -6.09
N SER A 22 -10.34 -13.26 -7.16
CA SER A 22 -9.30 -12.62 -7.95
C SER A 22 -8.48 -11.76 -7.00
N ALA A 23 -7.17 -11.61 -7.23
CA ALA A 23 -6.25 -10.75 -6.50
C ALA A 23 -6.97 -9.45 -6.11
N GLY A 24 -7.43 -9.36 -4.84
CA GLY A 24 -8.59 -8.55 -4.53
C GLY A 24 -8.25 -7.07 -4.47
N ALA A 25 -8.85 -6.29 -5.32
CA ALA A 25 -8.98 -4.87 -5.07
C ALA A 25 -9.83 -4.69 -3.80
N VAL A 26 -9.30 -3.98 -2.81
CA VAL A 26 -10.05 -3.57 -1.63
C VAL A 26 -10.69 -2.23 -1.93
N VAL A 27 -12.01 -2.15 -1.76
CA VAL A 27 -12.75 -0.90 -1.86
C VAL A 27 -13.14 -0.46 -0.44
N ILE A 28 -12.70 0.72 -0.06
CA ILE A 28 -13.08 1.37 1.20
C ILE A 28 -13.87 2.62 0.84
N GLN A 29 -15.07 2.72 1.35
CA GLN A 29 -15.91 3.91 1.17
C GLN A 29 -16.29 4.47 2.53
N THR A 30 -16.05 5.75 2.72
CA THR A 30 -16.43 6.50 3.93
C THR A 30 -16.63 7.96 3.54
N GLN A 31 -17.59 8.64 4.15
CA GLN A 31 -17.94 10.07 4.05
C GLN A 31 -17.24 10.85 2.91
N GLY A 32 -17.77 10.72 1.67
CA GLY A 32 -17.24 11.43 0.50
C GLY A 32 -15.90 10.95 -0.03
N VAL A 33 -15.40 9.78 0.41
CA VAL A 33 -14.16 9.18 -0.10
C VAL A 33 -14.39 7.73 -0.47
N ARG A 34 -14.02 7.38 -1.70
CA ARG A 34 -13.87 6.00 -2.15
C ARG A 34 -12.41 5.74 -2.47
N ILE A 35 -11.82 4.74 -1.83
CA ILE A 35 -10.46 4.28 -2.09
C ILE A 35 -10.55 2.89 -2.67
N THR A 36 -10.04 2.72 -3.88
CA THR A 36 -9.83 1.40 -4.50
C THR A 36 -8.34 1.10 -4.45
N ALA A 37 -7.95 0.03 -3.79
CA ALA A 37 -6.56 -0.38 -3.67
C ALA A 37 -6.38 -1.82 -4.15
N LEU A 38 -5.36 -2.03 -4.97
CA LEU A 38 -4.89 -3.33 -5.41
C LEU A 38 -3.47 -3.52 -4.90
N ALA A 39 -3.21 -4.64 -4.23
CA ALA A 39 -1.86 -5.05 -3.91
C ALA A 39 -1.63 -6.48 -4.36
N GLN A 40 -0.51 -6.70 -5.04
CA GLN A 40 -0.10 -8.00 -5.57
C GLN A 40 1.30 -8.35 -5.08
N VAL A 41 1.51 -9.60 -4.73
CA VAL A 41 2.81 -10.13 -4.33
C VAL A 41 3.32 -11.05 -5.44
N MET A 42 4.56 -10.85 -5.87
CA MET A 42 5.21 -11.66 -6.89
C MET A 42 6.52 -12.28 -6.36
N PRO A 43 6.77 -13.58 -6.55
CA PRO A 43 5.94 -14.52 -7.31
C PRO A 43 4.61 -14.82 -6.58
N TYR A 44 3.58 -15.18 -7.34
CA TYR A 44 2.26 -15.52 -6.78
C TYR A 44 2.27 -16.80 -5.93
N LYS A 45 3.21 -17.70 -6.20
CA LYS A 45 3.40 -18.93 -5.44
C LYS A 45 4.39 -18.66 -4.31
N LEU A 46 3.89 -18.64 -3.08
CA LEU A 46 4.69 -18.43 -1.86
C LEU A 46 4.98 -19.76 -1.16
N PRO A 47 6.09 -19.86 -0.41
CA PRO A 47 6.44 -21.06 0.36
C PRO A 47 5.41 -21.23 1.50
N ARG A 48 5.14 -22.49 1.83
CA ARG A 48 4.28 -22.85 2.98
C ARG A 48 5.04 -22.74 4.29
N GLU A 49 6.33 -22.98 4.26
CA GLU A 49 7.23 -22.89 5.41
C GLU A 49 8.23 -21.75 5.19
N GLY A 50 8.45 -20.95 6.22
CA GLY A 50 9.34 -19.80 6.17
C GLY A 50 8.84 -18.69 5.27
N THR A 51 9.78 -17.91 4.71
CA THR A 51 9.49 -16.80 3.81
C THR A 51 10.47 -16.79 2.63
N ALA A 52 10.02 -16.29 1.47
CA ALA A 52 10.85 -16.07 0.30
C ALA A 52 10.85 -14.58 -0.12
N PRO A 53 11.89 -14.12 -0.82
CA PRO A 53 11.93 -12.79 -1.40
C PRO A 53 10.77 -12.54 -2.35
N VAL A 54 10.12 -11.38 -2.19
CA VAL A 54 9.00 -10.96 -3.04
C VAL A 54 9.17 -9.54 -3.55
N ALA A 55 8.49 -9.25 -4.65
CA ALA A 55 8.14 -7.90 -5.07
C ALA A 55 6.66 -7.65 -4.72
N VAL A 56 6.35 -6.44 -4.29
CA VAL A 56 4.98 -6.02 -4.01
C VAL A 56 4.61 -4.92 -5.00
N PHE A 57 3.57 -5.15 -5.77
CA PHE A 57 2.97 -4.14 -6.63
C PHE A 57 1.75 -3.56 -5.92
N VAL A 58 1.66 -2.23 -5.88
CA VAL A 58 0.53 -1.52 -5.29
C VAL A 58 -0.01 -0.54 -6.33
N ALA A 59 -1.31 -0.60 -6.55
CA ALA A 59 -2.04 0.42 -7.30
C ALA A 59 -3.19 0.92 -6.42
N GLY A 60 -3.46 2.21 -6.46
CA GLY A 60 -4.55 2.80 -5.71
C GLY A 60 -5.20 3.94 -6.49
N HIS A 61 -6.48 4.11 -6.28
CA HIS A 61 -7.28 5.22 -6.78
C HIS A 61 -8.14 5.75 -5.65
N LEU A 62 -8.19 7.08 -5.55
CA LEU A 62 -8.99 7.79 -4.57
C LEU A 62 -9.88 8.80 -5.30
N GLU A 63 -11.15 8.78 -5.00
CA GLU A 63 -12.15 9.67 -5.59
C GLU A 63 -13.20 10.08 -4.55
N ASN A 64 -13.93 11.15 -4.85
CA ASN A 64 -15.22 11.41 -4.23
C ASN A 64 -16.30 10.80 -5.13
N PRO A 65 -17.10 9.83 -4.64
CA PRO A 65 -18.15 9.18 -5.44
C PRO A 65 -19.20 10.17 -5.96
N ASP A 66 -19.37 11.32 -5.31
CA ASP A 66 -20.32 12.36 -5.69
C ASP A 66 -19.73 13.37 -6.69
N GLY A 67 -18.51 13.12 -7.20
CA GLY A 67 -17.84 13.94 -8.23
C GLY A 67 -17.19 15.22 -7.73
N GLY A 68 -17.31 15.54 -6.44
CA GLY A 68 -16.69 16.71 -5.82
C GLY A 68 -15.23 16.49 -5.41
N VAL A 69 -14.65 17.50 -4.77
CA VAL A 69 -13.30 17.39 -4.16
C VAL A 69 -13.42 16.46 -2.94
N PRO A 70 -12.60 15.38 -2.86
CA PRO A 70 -12.63 14.51 -1.69
C PRO A 70 -12.13 15.26 -0.44
N PRO A 71 -12.62 14.92 0.75
CA PRO A 71 -12.13 15.52 1.98
C PRO A 71 -10.65 15.21 2.20
N GLN A 72 -9.97 16.12 2.87
CA GLN A 72 -8.54 15.99 3.16
C GLN A 72 -8.26 14.81 4.08
N LEU A 73 -7.45 13.88 3.60
CA LEU A 73 -6.97 12.77 4.42
C LEU A 73 -5.84 13.25 5.33
N GLN A 74 -6.00 13.08 6.63
CA GLN A 74 -5.01 13.48 7.64
C GLN A 74 -4.07 12.34 8.05
N ARG A 75 -4.55 11.12 8.01
CA ARG A 75 -3.82 9.94 8.45
C ARG A 75 -4.03 8.75 7.52
N MET A 76 -2.98 7.97 7.36
CA MET A 76 -3.04 6.70 6.64
C MET A 76 -2.48 5.58 7.51
N ARG A 77 -3.17 4.43 7.50
CA ARG A 77 -2.69 3.20 8.13
C ARG A 77 -2.77 2.06 7.13
N ILE A 78 -1.67 1.34 7.00
CA ILE A 78 -1.56 0.16 6.14
C ILE A 78 -1.17 -1.00 7.03
N ARG A 79 -1.96 -2.07 7.02
CA ARG A 79 -1.66 -3.29 7.76
C ARG A 79 -1.16 -4.37 6.82
N VAL A 80 -0.05 -4.97 7.18
CA VAL A 80 0.61 -6.02 6.41
C VAL A 80 0.34 -7.36 7.09
N ASN A 81 0.07 -8.37 6.27
CA ASN A 81 -0.12 -9.74 6.72
C ASN A 81 0.99 -10.19 7.67
N ARG A 82 0.67 -11.00 8.70
CA ARG A 82 1.65 -11.52 9.65
C ARG A 82 2.74 -12.39 9.02
N HIS A 83 2.47 -12.98 7.86
CA HIS A 83 3.44 -13.76 7.09
C HIS A 83 4.24 -12.94 6.08
N GLY A 84 4.02 -11.62 6.06
CA GLY A 84 4.85 -10.63 5.37
C GLY A 84 5.92 -10.08 6.31
N LEU A 85 7.19 -10.12 5.87
CA LEU A 85 8.32 -9.65 6.65
C LEU A 85 9.00 -8.47 5.94
N LEU A 86 9.21 -7.38 6.69
CA LEU A 86 10.03 -6.24 6.27
C LEU A 86 11.41 -6.37 6.93
N GLN A 87 12.41 -6.75 6.14
CA GLN A 87 13.78 -7.03 6.61
C GLN A 87 14.71 -5.87 6.26
N SER A 88 15.05 -5.04 7.23
CA SER A 88 15.94 -3.89 7.03
C SER A 88 17.36 -4.09 7.57
N ARG A 89 17.67 -5.24 8.17
CA ARG A 89 18.98 -5.51 8.78
C ARG A 89 20.09 -5.42 7.74
N GLY A 90 21.06 -4.51 7.97
CA GLY A 90 22.19 -4.32 7.05
C GLY A 90 21.87 -3.49 5.80
N LEU A 91 20.63 -3.07 5.62
CA LEU A 91 20.28 -2.13 4.56
C LEU A 91 20.55 -0.70 5.02
N PRO A 92 21.18 0.15 4.18
CA PRO A 92 21.35 1.56 4.48
C PRO A 92 20.05 2.26 4.83
N VAL A 93 20.14 3.28 5.66
CA VAL A 93 19.01 4.07 6.15
C VAL A 93 19.12 5.47 5.57
N CYS A 94 18.02 5.96 5.00
CA CYS A 94 17.91 7.36 4.56
C CYS A 94 17.28 8.20 5.68
N PRO A 95 17.99 9.22 6.22
CA PRO A 95 17.38 10.19 7.13
C PRO A 95 16.39 11.09 6.39
N VAL A 96 15.26 11.41 7.03
CA VAL A 96 14.21 12.27 6.44
C VAL A 96 14.81 13.60 5.95
N GLY A 97 15.68 14.25 6.76
CA GLY A 97 16.29 15.54 6.42
C GLY A 97 17.12 15.54 5.14
N ARG A 98 17.57 14.39 4.64
CA ARG A 98 18.32 14.29 3.38
C ARG A 98 17.46 14.33 2.13
N ILE A 99 16.17 14.07 2.25
CA ILE A 99 15.26 13.95 1.09
C ILE A 99 14.06 14.89 1.17
N VAL A 100 13.96 15.68 2.23
CA VAL A 100 12.95 16.74 2.35
C VAL A 100 13.39 17.95 1.52
N ALA A 101 12.42 18.63 0.91
CA ALA A 101 12.59 19.86 0.13
C ALA A 101 13.55 19.79 -1.08
N ILE A 102 13.76 18.60 -1.64
CA ILE A 102 14.64 18.39 -2.80
C ILE A 102 13.94 17.62 -3.93
N SER A 103 14.50 17.74 -5.15
CA SER A 103 13.98 17.04 -6.32
C SER A 103 14.10 15.53 -6.21
N THR A 104 13.34 14.79 -7.02
CA THR A 104 13.46 13.34 -7.15
C THR A 104 14.88 12.90 -7.51
N GLN A 105 15.55 13.62 -8.39
CA GLN A 105 16.94 13.31 -8.80
C GLN A 105 17.91 13.49 -7.64
N SER A 106 17.80 14.58 -6.90
CA SER A 106 18.62 14.84 -5.72
C SER A 106 18.36 13.82 -4.61
N ALA A 107 17.10 13.42 -4.39
CA ALA A 107 16.75 12.39 -3.42
C ALA A 107 17.33 11.02 -3.79
N LEU A 108 17.33 10.66 -5.08
CA LEU A 108 18.00 9.46 -5.56
C LEU A 108 19.52 9.53 -5.36
N ALA A 109 20.15 10.66 -5.66
CA ALA A 109 21.59 10.82 -5.45
C ALA A 109 21.95 10.68 -3.96
N ALA A 110 21.16 11.31 -3.08
CA ALA A 110 21.40 11.31 -1.64
C ALA A 110 21.19 9.97 -0.94
N CYS A 111 20.21 9.17 -1.40
CA CYS A 111 19.75 7.98 -0.68
C CYS A 111 19.55 6.73 -1.57
N LYS A 112 20.22 6.63 -2.73
CA LYS A 112 20.07 5.49 -3.67
C LYS A 112 20.25 4.12 -3.01
N SER A 113 21.20 4.00 -2.10
CA SER A 113 21.49 2.75 -1.39
C SER A 113 20.35 2.30 -0.47
N ALA A 114 19.53 3.23 0.02
CA ALA A 114 18.37 2.97 0.87
C ALA A 114 17.06 2.82 0.09
N LEU A 115 17.07 2.96 -1.25
CA LEU A 115 15.86 2.84 -2.08
C LEU A 115 15.32 1.42 -2.03
N ILE A 116 14.02 1.27 -1.70
CA ILE A 116 13.32 -0.01 -1.59
C ILE A 116 12.14 -0.14 -2.57
N GLY A 117 11.81 0.93 -3.27
CA GLY A 117 10.76 0.91 -4.28
C GLY A 117 10.65 2.22 -5.02
N SER A 118 9.91 2.20 -6.12
CA SER A 118 9.60 3.40 -6.90
C SER A 118 8.31 3.22 -7.67
N GLY A 119 7.73 4.34 -8.08
CA GLY A 119 6.49 4.34 -8.84
C GLY A 119 6.15 5.72 -9.36
N GLN A 120 4.86 5.91 -9.57
CA GLN A 120 4.25 7.15 -10.02
C GLN A 120 3.07 7.52 -9.13
N PHE A 121 2.82 8.80 -9.00
CA PHE A 121 1.64 9.33 -8.35
C PHE A 121 0.96 10.36 -9.26
N TRP A 122 -0.35 10.50 -9.09
CA TRP A 122 -1.19 11.55 -9.63
C TRP A 122 -1.96 12.14 -8.46
N ALA A 123 -1.98 13.44 -8.38
CA ALA A 123 -2.62 14.18 -7.29
C ALA A 123 -3.25 15.47 -7.82
N ASN A 124 -4.13 16.04 -7.04
CA ASN A 124 -4.61 17.38 -7.24
C ASN A 124 -4.19 18.27 -6.08
N ILE A 125 -3.78 19.49 -6.37
CA ILE A 125 -3.50 20.53 -5.39
C ILE A 125 -4.68 21.49 -5.39
N VAL A 126 -5.21 21.78 -4.22
CA VAL A 126 -6.40 22.61 -4.03
C VAL A 126 -5.98 23.93 -3.39
N PHE A 127 -6.37 25.03 -4.00
CA PHE A 127 -6.27 26.38 -3.44
C PHE A 127 -7.67 26.92 -3.21
N ASP A 128 -7.83 27.77 -2.20
CA ASP A 128 -9.12 28.39 -1.90
C ASP A 128 -9.64 29.20 -3.11
N GLY A 129 -10.90 28.98 -3.46
CA GLY A 129 -11.57 29.68 -4.57
C GLY A 129 -11.11 29.28 -5.97
N GLN A 130 -10.29 28.24 -6.12
CA GLN A 130 -9.79 27.80 -7.43
C GLN A 130 -10.11 26.32 -7.70
N PRO A 131 -10.26 25.94 -8.99
CA PRO A 131 -10.35 24.52 -9.35
C PRO A 131 -9.08 23.78 -8.95
N PRO A 132 -9.18 22.47 -8.60
CA PRO A 132 -8.01 21.65 -8.28
C PRO A 132 -7.01 21.56 -9.44
N TYR A 133 -5.74 21.80 -9.16
CA TYR A 133 -4.64 21.66 -10.12
C TYR A 133 -4.14 20.22 -10.20
N PRO A 134 -4.23 19.56 -11.35
CA PRO A 134 -3.67 18.23 -11.52
C PRO A 134 -2.15 18.27 -11.54
N THR A 135 -1.53 17.36 -10.81
CA THR A 135 -0.09 17.17 -10.79
C THR A 135 0.26 15.70 -10.79
N GLN A 136 1.45 15.37 -11.26
CA GLN A 136 1.96 14.02 -11.27
C GLN A 136 3.47 13.99 -11.14
N GLY A 137 4.02 12.85 -10.75
CA GLY A 137 5.46 12.70 -10.65
C GLY A 137 5.90 11.30 -10.25
N ARG A 138 7.20 11.18 -10.02
CA ARG A 138 7.76 9.94 -9.49
C ARG A 138 7.56 9.88 -7.98
N LEU A 139 7.26 8.69 -7.52
CA LEU A 139 7.20 8.32 -6.11
C LEU A 139 8.41 7.44 -5.80
N LEU A 140 9.22 7.85 -4.83
CA LEU A 140 10.37 7.09 -4.36
C LEU A 140 10.13 6.60 -2.94
N ILE A 141 10.45 5.33 -2.70
CA ILE A 141 10.29 4.71 -1.38
C ILE A 141 11.64 4.30 -0.83
N PHE A 142 11.96 4.76 0.37
CA PHE A 142 13.23 4.50 1.03
C PHE A 142 13.05 3.78 2.35
N ASN A 143 14.01 2.92 2.67
CA ASN A 143 14.23 2.47 4.05
C ASN A 143 14.77 3.64 4.85
N GLY A 144 14.09 4.03 5.92
CA GLY A 144 14.43 5.23 6.65
C GLY A 144 14.18 5.14 8.15
N ARG A 145 14.34 6.29 8.80
CA ARG A 145 13.98 6.50 10.21
C ARG A 145 13.28 7.83 10.37
N GLN A 146 12.32 7.85 11.29
CA GLN A 146 11.69 9.06 11.79
C GLN A 146 11.75 9.04 13.33
N ASP A 147 12.27 10.11 13.94
CA ASP A 147 12.44 10.22 15.39
C ASP A 147 13.19 9.00 15.98
N GLY A 148 14.28 8.58 15.32
CA GLY A 148 15.08 7.43 15.72
C GLY A 148 14.45 6.05 15.47
N LYS A 149 13.17 5.97 15.12
CA LYS A 149 12.42 4.71 14.91
C LYS A 149 12.41 4.32 13.42
N PRO A 150 12.36 3.01 13.11
CA PRO A 150 12.26 2.54 11.73
C PRO A 150 11.01 3.11 11.03
N ALA A 151 11.20 3.56 9.80
CA ALA A 151 10.15 4.10 8.96
C ALA A 151 10.36 3.74 7.49
N VAL A 152 9.28 3.68 6.73
CA VAL A 152 9.30 3.71 5.27
C VAL A 152 9.02 5.14 4.85
N LEU A 153 9.92 5.74 4.07
CA LEU A 153 9.80 7.11 3.63
C LEU A 153 9.33 7.16 2.19
N ALA A 154 8.21 7.82 1.93
CA ALA A 154 7.70 8.09 0.60
C ALA A 154 8.02 9.53 0.21
N GLN A 155 8.94 9.73 -0.73
CA GLN A 155 9.29 11.04 -1.26
C GLN A 155 8.52 11.31 -2.54
N ILE A 156 7.85 12.45 -2.57
CA ILE A 156 7.04 12.98 -3.66
C ILE A 156 7.62 14.32 -4.07
N PHE A 157 7.81 14.53 -5.36
CA PHE A 157 8.22 15.80 -5.91
C PHE A 157 7.35 16.15 -7.11
N THR A 158 6.82 17.36 -7.13
CA THR A 158 6.07 17.93 -8.25
C THR A 158 6.66 19.26 -8.70
N LYS A 159 6.48 19.60 -9.98
CA LYS A 159 6.87 20.89 -10.57
C LYS A 159 5.68 21.82 -10.79
N ILE A 160 4.48 21.31 -10.70
CA ILE A 160 3.24 22.03 -11.06
C ILE A 160 2.33 22.05 -9.82
N PRO A 161 1.78 23.22 -9.45
CA PRO A 161 1.91 24.54 -10.04
C PRO A 161 3.27 25.21 -9.74
N PHE A 162 3.99 24.71 -8.74
CA PHE A 162 5.36 25.12 -8.36
C PHE A 162 6.16 23.94 -7.81
N ASN A 163 7.46 24.09 -7.73
CA ASN A 163 8.33 23.04 -7.19
C ASN A 163 7.98 22.75 -5.74
N SER A 164 7.45 21.57 -5.48
CA SER A 164 7.07 21.12 -4.13
C SER A 164 7.60 19.73 -3.86
N SER A 165 8.15 19.54 -2.67
CA SER A 165 8.65 18.26 -2.19
C SER A 165 8.00 17.89 -0.87
N PHE A 166 7.52 16.66 -0.77
CA PHE A 166 6.90 16.12 0.43
C PHE A 166 7.53 14.77 0.78
N VAL A 167 7.73 14.55 2.06
CA VAL A 167 8.13 13.25 2.58
C VAL A 167 7.07 12.76 3.55
N ILE A 168 6.43 11.64 3.20
CA ILE A 168 5.49 10.95 4.06
C ILE A 168 6.25 9.83 4.74
N ALA A 169 6.37 9.91 6.07
CA ALA A 169 7.07 8.90 6.84
C ALA A 169 6.06 7.93 7.47
N PHE A 170 6.07 6.70 7.00
CA PHE A 170 5.27 5.61 7.54
C PHE A 170 6.04 4.93 8.67
N ARG A 171 5.66 5.18 9.90
CA ARG A 171 6.21 4.49 11.08
C ARG A 171 5.81 3.04 11.07
N LEU A 172 6.79 2.16 11.31
CA LEU A 172 6.55 0.72 11.42
C LEU A 172 6.30 0.34 12.87
N ARG A 173 5.25 -0.42 13.10
CA ARG A 173 4.92 -1.00 14.39
C ARG A 173 4.53 -2.47 14.21
N LYS A 174 5.11 -3.35 15.01
CA LYS A 174 4.60 -4.72 15.13
C LYS A 174 3.24 -4.69 15.82
N ILE A 175 2.32 -5.47 15.30
CA ILE A 175 0.98 -5.65 15.87
C ILE A 175 0.66 -7.15 15.88
N ASP A 176 -0.30 -7.53 16.71
CA ASP A 176 -0.91 -8.85 16.67
C ASP A 176 -2.43 -8.68 16.61
N LYS A 177 -2.95 -8.47 15.40
CA LYS A 177 -4.38 -8.23 15.16
C LYS A 177 -4.89 -9.11 14.00
N GLY A 178 -5.49 -10.24 14.38
CA GLY A 178 -6.01 -11.20 13.41
C GLY A 178 -4.95 -11.61 12.39
N PRO A 179 -5.15 -11.43 11.07
CA PRO A 179 -4.18 -11.84 10.05
C PRO A 179 -2.99 -10.88 9.90
N TYR A 180 -2.92 -9.78 10.66
CA TYR A 180 -1.92 -8.73 10.48
C TYR A 180 -0.84 -8.78 11.55
N GLY A 181 0.44 -8.60 11.13
CA GLY A 181 1.62 -8.60 12.01
C GLY A 181 2.39 -7.28 12.03
N THR A 182 2.17 -6.41 11.05
CA THR A 182 2.84 -5.10 10.96
C THR A 182 1.85 -4.02 10.55
N GLU A 183 1.95 -2.87 11.19
CA GLU A 183 1.22 -1.66 10.82
C GLU A 183 2.19 -0.56 10.42
N LEU A 184 1.94 0.06 9.27
CA LEU A 184 2.58 1.28 8.84
C LEU A 184 1.59 2.42 9.04
N SER A 185 1.98 3.47 9.73
CA SER A 185 1.12 4.63 10.00
C SER A 185 1.83 5.92 9.65
N ALA A 186 1.13 6.83 8.99
CA ALA A 186 1.64 8.14 8.63
C ALA A 186 0.59 9.23 8.86
N SER A 187 1.06 10.42 9.23
CA SER A 187 0.31 11.66 9.06
C SER A 187 0.61 12.21 7.67
N LEU A 188 -0.41 12.66 6.98
CA LEU A 188 -0.25 13.25 5.66
C LEU A 188 0.08 14.75 5.79
N PRO A 189 1.01 15.27 4.97
CA PRO A 189 1.40 16.66 5.06
C PRO A 189 0.25 17.58 4.67
N GLN A 190 0.17 18.70 5.37
CA GLN A 190 -0.69 19.81 5.03
C GLN A 190 0.21 20.96 4.58
N ALA A 191 -0.07 21.52 3.42
CA ALA A 191 0.63 22.71 2.95
C ALA A 191 -0.11 23.97 3.44
N LEU A 192 0.63 25.03 3.74
CA LEU A 192 0.07 26.32 4.16
C LEU A 192 -0.84 26.90 3.07
N GLY A 193 -2.10 27.16 3.38
CA GLY A 193 -3.09 27.75 2.46
C GLY A 193 -3.45 26.88 1.26
N SER A 194 -2.95 25.66 1.19
CA SER A 194 -3.27 24.70 0.15
C SER A 194 -3.25 23.29 0.72
N TRP A 195 -3.98 22.39 0.10
CA TRP A 195 -3.93 20.98 0.41
C TRP A 195 -3.97 20.15 -0.87
N GLY A 196 -3.49 18.93 -0.81
CA GLY A 196 -3.48 18.05 -1.95
C GLY A 196 -4.11 16.70 -1.60
N TYR A 197 -4.75 16.10 -2.56
CA TYR A 197 -5.20 14.74 -2.45
C TYR A 197 -4.66 13.87 -3.58
N LEU A 198 -4.34 12.66 -3.20
CA LEU A 198 -3.81 11.67 -4.11
C LEU A 198 -4.98 11.04 -4.89
N ASN A 199 -4.95 11.12 -6.25
CA ASN A 199 -5.97 10.47 -7.08
C ASN A 199 -5.59 9.04 -7.38
N ARG A 200 -4.29 8.83 -7.71
CA ARG A 200 -3.81 7.53 -8.16
C ARG A 200 -2.35 7.32 -7.76
N ILE A 201 -2.04 6.09 -7.44
CA ILE A 201 -0.66 5.60 -7.33
C ILE A 201 -0.46 4.33 -8.12
N LYS A 202 0.77 4.15 -8.60
CA LYS A 202 1.30 2.86 -9.07
C LYS A 202 2.70 2.72 -8.50
N LEU A 203 2.98 1.66 -7.78
CA LEU A 203 4.20 1.50 -7.00
C LEU A 203 4.67 0.06 -7.06
N THR A 204 5.97 -0.13 -7.29
CA THR A 204 6.64 -1.43 -7.15
C THR A 204 7.64 -1.34 -6.01
N LEU A 205 7.50 -2.23 -5.04
CA LEU A 205 8.37 -2.39 -3.90
C LEU A 205 9.21 -3.65 -4.10
N ARG A 206 10.52 -3.48 -4.26
CA ARG A 206 11.47 -4.59 -4.44
C ARG A 206 12.86 -4.13 -4.08
N ARG A 207 13.50 -4.81 -3.12
CA ARG A 207 14.89 -4.55 -2.78
C ARG A 207 15.58 -5.83 -2.35
N GLN A 208 16.59 -6.25 -3.10
CA GLN A 208 17.54 -7.27 -2.70
C GLN A 208 18.89 -6.61 -2.44
N TYR A 209 19.64 -7.12 -1.48
CA TYR A 209 20.95 -6.60 -1.07
C TYR A 209 21.79 -7.68 -0.42
N THR A 210 23.09 -7.46 -0.33
CA THR A 210 24.00 -8.39 0.34
C THR A 210 24.42 -7.83 1.69
N TYR A 211 24.34 -8.65 2.74
CA TYR A 211 24.80 -8.31 4.07
C TYR A 211 25.54 -9.50 4.70
N LYS A 212 26.78 -9.30 5.13
CA LYS A 212 27.66 -10.35 5.68
C LYS A 212 27.71 -11.60 4.79
N GLY A 213 27.91 -11.40 3.48
CA GLY A 213 27.99 -12.48 2.49
C GLY A 213 26.66 -13.13 2.12
N LYS A 214 25.56 -12.83 2.81
CA LYS A 214 24.24 -13.42 2.54
C LYS A 214 23.38 -12.48 1.69
N ARG A 215 22.71 -13.04 0.68
CA ARG A 215 21.71 -12.32 -0.13
C ARG A 215 20.40 -12.21 0.65
N LEU A 216 19.97 -11.01 0.91
CA LEU A 216 18.75 -10.69 1.65
C LEU A 216 17.77 -9.93 0.76
N SER A 217 16.50 -9.92 1.15
CA SER A 217 15.46 -9.08 0.56
C SER A 217 14.78 -8.25 1.63
N TYR A 218 14.43 -7.01 1.31
CA TYR A 218 13.66 -6.16 2.22
C TYR A 218 12.22 -6.68 2.37
N PHE A 219 11.61 -7.15 1.27
CA PHE A 219 10.26 -7.71 1.27
C PHE A 219 10.34 -9.23 1.14
N ASN A 220 9.79 -9.93 2.11
CA ASN A 220 9.68 -11.38 2.11
C ASN A 220 8.27 -11.77 2.49
N ALA A 221 7.78 -12.88 1.96
CA ALA A 221 6.46 -13.41 2.31
C ALA A 221 6.46 -14.93 2.33
N GLY A 222 5.64 -15.49 3.20
CA GLY A 222 5.26 -16.89 3.23
C GLY A 222 3.75 -17.03 3.23
N CYS A 223 3.25 -18.19 2.85
CA CYS A 223 1.81 -18.44 2.84
C CYS A 223 1.52 -19.84 3.42
N PRO A 224 1.60 -20.00 4.75
CA PRO A 224 1.27 -21.27 5.38
C PRO A 224 -0.20 -21.61 5.10
N ALA A 225 -0.42 -22.78 4.53
CA ALA A 225 -1.75 -23.28 4.28
C ALA A 225 -2.18 -24.19 5.43
N PRO A 226 -3.46 -24.21 5.80
CA PRO A 226 -4.01 -25.21 6.71
C PRO A 226 -3.69 -26.63 6.22
N GLY A 227 -3.56 -27.59 7.13
CA GLY A 227 -3.30 -28.98 6.79
C GLY A 227 -4.30 -29.49 5.75
N GLY A 228 -3.79 -30.14 4.70
CA GLY A 228 -4.61 -30.66 3.60
C GLY A 228 -5.04 -29.63 2.53
N ALA A 229 -4.90 -28.34 2.76
CA ALA A 229 -5.26 -27.33 1.76
C ALA A 229 -4.21 -27.25 0.65
N LYS A 230 -4.63 -27.37 -0.61
CA LYS A 230 -3.75 -27.21 -1.78
C LYS A 230 -3.41 -25.74 -2.05
N ARG A 231 -4.31 -24.82 -1.74
CA ARG A 231 -4.18 -23.36 -1.96
C ARG A 231 -4.75 -22.60 -0.77
N THR A 232 -4.19 -21.42 -0.51
CA THR A 232 -4.73 -20.45 0.45
C THR A 232 -4.45 -19.04 -0.06
N ALA A 233 -5.25 -18.06 0.39
CA ALA A 233 -5.06 -16.66 0.02
C ALA A 233 -4.04 -16.01 0.96
N PHE A 234 -3.24 -15.08 0.41
CA PHE A 234 -2.42 -14.17 1.19
C PHE A 234 -3.21 -12.87 1.40
N PRO A 235 -3.86 -12.68 2.57
CA PRO A 235 -4.68 -11.49 2.80
C PRO A 235 -3.81 -10.22 2.91
N LEU A 236 -4.30 -9.19 2.28
CA LEU A 236 -3.69 -7.84 2.29
C LEU A 236 -4.62 -6.86 3.00
#